data_98f86b599c803a3d6925c649c0adbe0f
#
_entry.id   98f86b599c803a3d6925c649c0adbe0f
#
_cell.length_a   1.000
_cell.length_b   1.000
_cell.length_c   1.000
_cell.angle_alpha   90.00
_cell.angle_beta   90.00
_cell.angle_gamma   90.00
#
_symmetry.space_group_name_H-M   'P 1'
#
loop_
_entity.id
_entity.type
_entity.pdbx_description
1 polymer ?
#
loop_
_entity_poly.entity_id
_entity_poly.type
_entity_poly.pdbx_seq_one_letter_code
_entity_poly.pdbx_strand_id
1 'polypeptide(L)'
;MSLVVRFSPTNLTAEKYDESIRRHAEAGVALPPDGMDLHVCFGSNGNLRVSEIWDSRDQLDAYGQQLMPILADVGIELSGEPEIFEVHNIIKR
;
A
#
# COMPACT_ATOMS: atom_id res chain seq x y z
N MET A 1 -14.49 11.13 -4.34
CA MET A 1 -13.83 10.74 -5.61
C MET A 1 -12.73 9.75 -5.31
N SER A 2 -12.73 8.64 -6.03
CA SER A 2 -11.75 7.59 -5.76
C SER A 2 -10.41 7.90 -6.39
N LEU A 3 -9.35 7.41 -5.74
CA LEU A 3 -7.97 7.53 -6.21
C LEU A 3 -7.40 6.13 -6.42
N VAL A 4 -6.55 5.98 -7.43
CA VAL A 4 -5.70 4.82 -7.56
C VAL A 4 -4.29 5.20 -7.14
N VAL A 5 -3.67 4.35 -6.31
CA VAL A 5 -2.33 4.58 -5.78
C VAL A 5 -1.47 3.40 -6.16
N ARG A 6 -0.28 3.66 -6.69
CA ARG A 6 0.65 2.61 -7.09
C ARG A 6 1.99 2.83 -6.40
N PHE A 7 2.45 1.77 -5.72
CA PHE A 7 3.76 1.75 -5.07
C PHE A 7 4.69 0.84 -5.87
N SER A 8 5.91 1.31 -6.11
CA SER A 8 6.93 0.54 -6.80
C SER A 8 8.17 0.40 -5.92
N PRO A 9 8.16 -0.55 -4.97
CA PRO A 9 9.34 -0.80 -4.15
C PRO A 9 10.50 -1.34 -5.00
N THR A 10 11.72 -1.08 -4.56
CA THR A 10 12.91 -1.55 -5.27
C THR A 10 13.31 -2.96 -4.87
N ASN A 11 12.82 -3.46 -3.74
CA ASN A 11 13.32 -4.69 -3.13
C ASN A 11 12.24 -5.53 -2.45
N LEU A 12 11.00 -5.43 -2.90
CA LEU A 12 9.90 -6.12 -2.21
C LEU A 12 9.85 -7.60 -2.60
N THR A 13 10.02 -8.45 -1.59
CA THR A 13 9.86 -9.89 -1.69
C THR A 13 8.57 -10.31 -1.00
N ALA A 14 8.11 -11.52 -1.28
CA ALA A 14 6.96 -12.09 -0.59
C ALA A 14 7.18 -12.12 0.93
N GLU A 15 8.39 -12.46 1.37
CA GLU A 15 8.72 -12.49 2.79
C GLU A 15 8.62 -11.13 3.45
N LYS A 16 9.15 -10.10 2.82
CA LYS A 16 9.06 -8.73 3.33
C LYS A 16 7.63 -8.24 3.35
N TYR A 17 6.87 -8.56 2.31
CA TYR A 17 5.46 -8.18 2.26
C TYR A 17 4.68 -8.82 3.40
N ASP A 18 4.84 -10.13 3.58
CA ASP A 18 4.15 -10.87 4.65
C ASP A 18 4.56 -10.34 6.03
N GLU A 19 5.84 -9.99 6.22
CA GLU A 19 6.32 -9.37 7.45
C GLU A 19 5.65 -8.02 7.70
N SER A 20 5.47 -7.20 6.65
CA SER A 20 4.80 -5.91 6.81
C SER A 20 3.34 -6.09 7.25
N ILE A 21 2.65 -7.09 6.71
CA ILE A 21 1.27 -7.41 7.11
C ILE A 21 1.23 -7.80 8.60
N ARG A 22 2.16 -8.62 9.03
CA ARG A 22 2.25 -9.03 10.43
C ARG A 22 2.53 -7.83 11.34
N ARG A 23 3.39 -6.91 10.91
CA ARG A 23 3.70 -5.69 11.67
C ARG A 23 2.51 -4.77 11.80
N HIS A 24 1.63 -4.72 10.79
CA HIS A 24 0.37 -3.99 10.91
C HIS A 24 -0.46 -4.54 12.08
N ALA A 25 -0.59 -5.85 12.16
CA ALA A 25 -1.36 -6.48 13.23
C ALA A 25 -0.74 -6.19 14.61
N GLU A 26 0.57 -6.29 14.72
CA GLU A 26 1.29 -6.00 15.98
C GLU A 26 1.13 -4.55 16.41
N ALA A 27 1.12 -3.62 15.47
CA ALA A 27 0.99 -2.19 15.75
C ALA A 27 -0.46 -1.73 15.93
N GLY A 28 -1.43 -2.64 15.76
CA GLY A 28 -2.85 -2.30 15.85
C GLY A 28 -3.35 -1.48 14.67
N VAL A 29 -2.68 -1.55 13.53
CA VAL A 29 -3.09 -0.86 12.30
C VAL A 29 -4.05 -1.75 11.55
N ALA A 30 -5.29 -1.29 11.35
CA ALA A 30 -6.31 -2.06 10.67
C ALA A 30 -5.98 -2.28 9.19
N LEU A 31 -6.32 -3.47 8.67
CA LEU A 31 -6.24 -3.80 7.26
C LEU A 31 -7.57 -4.42 6.81
N PRO A 32 -8.28 -3.79 5.85
CA PRO A 32 -7.92 -2.51 5.24
C PRO A 32 -8.11 -1.34 6.21
N PRO A 33 -7.30 -0.28 6.08
CA PRO A 33 -7.54 0.94 6.84
C PRO A 33 -8.75 1.69 6.28
N ASP A 34 -9.27 2.65 7.07
CA ASP A 34 -10.40 3.47 6.63
C ASP A 34 -10.09 4.16 5.30
N GLY A 35 -11.02 4.02 4.37
CA GLY A 35 -10.91 4.64 3.05
C GLY A 35 -10.23 3.78 2.00
N MET A 36 -9.60 2.69 2.38
CA MET A 36 -9.03 1.76 1.40
C MET A 36 -10.11 0.80 0.91
N ASP A 37 -10.44 0.89 -0.36
CA ASP A 37 -11.45 0.05 -1.00
C ASP A 37 -10.85 -1.26 -1.52
N LEU A 38 -9.60 -1.22 -1.98
CA LEU A 38 -8.92 -2.37 -2.56
C LEU A 38 -7.42 -2.24 -2.34
N HIS A 39 -6.77 -3.37 -2.08
CA HIS A 39 -5.31 -3.47 -2.02
C HIS A 39 -4.91 -4.75 -2.74
N VAL A 40 -3.98 -4.66 -3.67
CA VAL A 40 -3.44 -5.82 -4.35
C VAL A 40 -1.92 -5.75 -4.42
N CYS A 41 -1.28 -6.82 -4.00
CA CYS A 41 0.16 -7.01 -4.16
C CYS A 41 0.36 -8.00 -5.29
N PHE A 42 1.22 -7.67 -6.25
CA PHE A 42 1.36 -8.44 -7.48
C PHE A 42 2.78 -8.35 -8.04
N GLY A 43 3.09 -9.23 -8.97
CA GLY A 43 4.37 -9.24 -9.64
C GLY A 43 5.16 -10.50 -9.33
N SER A 44 6.47 -10.46 -9.54
CA SER A 44 7.37 -11.57 -9.27
C SER A 44 8.11 -11.36 -7.96
N ASN A 45 8.45 -12.45 -7.27
CA ASN A 45 9.19 -12.35 -6.01
C ASN A 45 10.51 -11.60 -6.21
N GLY A 46 10.75 -10.62 -5.34
CA GLY A 46 11.86 -9.67 -5.47
C GLY A 46 11.50 -8.41 -6.25
N ASN A 47 10.37 -8.42 -6.96
CA ASN A 47 9.86 -7.30 -7.75
C ASN A 47 8.36 -7.10 -7.53
N LEU A 48 7.88 -7.34 -6.34
CA LEU A 48 6.47 -7.14 -6.03
C LEU A 48 6.13 -5.66 -6.03
N ARG A 49 4.90 -5.37 -6.44
CA ARG A 49 4.32 -4.02 -6.47
C ARG A 49 2.97 -4.04 -5.79
N VAL A 50 2.48 -2.86 -5.46
CA VAL A 50 1.19 -2.71 -4.78
C VAL A 50 0.37 -1.67 -5.51
N SER A 51 -0.91 -1.98 -5.73
CA SER A 51 -1.89 -1.01 -6.21
C SER A 51 -3.06 -0.99 -5.25
N GLU A 52 -3.59 0.21 -5.00
CA GLU A 52 -4.67 0.43 -4.05
C GLU A 52 -5.70 1.40 -4.61
N ILE A 53 -6.95 1.23 -4.17
CA ILE A 53 -8.01 2.17 -4.45
C ILE A 53 -8.42 2.82 -3.13
N TRP A 54 -8.48 4.14 -3.11
CA TRP A 54 -8.79 4.93 -1.91
C TRP A 54 -9.97 5.86 -2.16
N ASP A 55 -10.74 6.10 -1.11
CA ASP A 55 -11.89 7.02 -1.17
C ASP A 55 -11.45 8.49 -1.22
N SER A 56 -10.36 8.82 -0.49
CA SER A 56 -9.89 10.20 -0.41
C SER A 56 -8.39 10.27 -0.16
N ARG A 57 -7.81 11.40 -0.52
CA ARG A 57 -6.39 11.70 -0.28
C ARG A 57 -6.10 11.81 1.22
N ASP A 58 -7.00 12.41 1.99
CA ASP A 58 -6.79 12.60 3.42
C ASP A 58 -6.67 11.25 4.15
N GLN A 59 -7.49 10.29 3.78
CA GLN A 59 -7.43 8.95 4.35
C GLN A 59 -6.15 8.23 3.97
N LEU A 60 -5.71 8.36 2.72
CA LEU A 60 -4.44 7.83 2.27
C LEU A 60 -3.28 8.42 3.07
N ASP A 61 -3.27 9.74 3.24
CA ASP A 61 -2.19 10.43 3.96
C ASP A 61 -2.16 10.01 5.44
N ALA A 62 -3.32 9.86 6.07
CA ALA A 62 -3.40 9.40 7.46
C ALA A 62 -2.81 8.00 7.61
N TYR A 63 -3.15 7.09 6.69
CA TYR A 63 -2.58 5.75 6.70
C TYR A 63 -1.08 5.79 6.46
N GLY A 64 -0.61 6.65 5.56
CA GLY A 64 0.81 6.78 5.23
C GLY A 64 1.67 7.06 6.45
N GLN A 65 1.16 7.84 7.41
CA GLN A 65 1.88 8.13 8.65
C GLN A 65 2.08 6.87 9.51
N GLN A 66 1.16 5.92 9.45
CA GLN A 66 1.27 4.65 10.15
C GLN A 66 2.11 3.64 9.37
N LEU A 67 2.04 3.70 8.04
CA LEU A 67 2.71 2.77 7.15
C LEU A 67 4.22 2.99 7.09
N MET A 68 4.67 4.24 6.99
CA MET A 68 6.09 4.53 6.75
C MET A 68 7.02 3.94 7.81
N PRO A 69 6.72 4.03 9.12
CA PRO A 69 7.56 3.36 10.11
C PRO A 69 7.62 1.84 9.94
N ILE A 70 6.52 1.23 9.52
CA ILE A 70 6.47 -0.22 9.29
C ILE A 70 7.38 -0.60 8.12
N LEU A 71 7.32 0.14 7.02
CA LEU A 71 8.20 -0.11 5.87
C LEU A 71 9.66 0.04 6.25
N ALA A 72 9.99 1.05 7.02
CA ALA A 72 11.36 1.26 7.48
C ALA A 72 11.85 0.10 8.35
N ASP A 73 11.02 -0.37 9.28
CA ASP A 73 11.36 -1.47 10.18
C ASP A 73 11.58 -2.79 9.42
N VAL A 74 10.80 -3.03 8.39
CA VAL A 74 10.92 -4.25 7.57
C VAL A 74 12.05 -4.14 6.55
N GLY A 75 12.48 -2.92 6.23
CA GLY A 75 13.53 -2.68 5.24
C GLY A 75 13.01 -2.66 3.81
N ILE A 76 11.76 -2.25 3.64
CA ILE A 76 11.16 -2.06 2.30
C ILE A 76 11.50 -0.65 1.82
N GLU A 77 12.14 -0.55 0.66
CA GLU A 77 12.52 0.71 0.04
C GLU A 77 11.61 1.02 -1.15
N LEU A 78 11.13 2.25 -1.22
CA LEU A 78 10.35 2.71 -2.37
C LEU A 78 11.27 3.40 -3.37
N SER A 79 10.99 3.23 -4.66
CA SER A 79 11.78 3.83 -5.74
C SER A 79 11.53 5.33 -5.91
N GLY A 80 10.64 5.90 -5.12
CA GLY A 80 10.25 7.29 -5.16
C GLY A 80 8.88 7.44 -4.50
N GLU A 81 8.25 8.58 -4.73
CA GLU A 81 6.90 8.79 -4.23
C GLU A 81 5.90 7.89 -4.97
N PRO A 82 4.83 7.44 -4.29
CA PRO A 82 3.79 6.67 -4.96
C PRO A 82 3.10 7.51 -6.04
N GLU A 83 2.70 6.83 -7.10
CA GLU A 83 1.89 7.45 -8.15
C GLU A 83 0.44 7.51 -7.65
N ILE A 84 -0.18 8.65 -7.76
CA ILE A 84 -1.57 8.89 -7.31
C ILE A 84 -2.35 9.52 -8.43
N PHE A 85 -3.43 8.86 -8.85
CA PHE A 85 -4.27 9.31 -9.95
C PHE A 85 -5.74 9.29 -9.56
N GLU A 86 -6.53 10.21 -10.10
CA GLU A 86 -7.98 10.14 -9.99
C GLU A 86 -8.51 8.97 -10.82
N VAL A 87 -9.43 8.22 -10.25
CA VAL A 87 -10.08 7.13 -10.97
C VAL A 87 -11.10 7.72 -11.95
N HIS A 88 -11.00 7.35 -13.21
CA HIS A 88 -11.99 7.73 -14.23
C HIS A 88 -13.18 6.77 -14.21
N ASN A 89 -12.93 5.47 -14.11
CA ASN A 89 -13.97 4.46 -14.10
C ASN A 89 -13.49 3.18 -13.42
N ILE A 90 -14.37 2.55 -12.66
CA ILE A 90 -14.12 1.24 -12.05
C ILE A 90 -15.29 0.34 -12.44
N ILE A 91 -14.96 -0.83 -12.96
CA ILE A 91 -15.97 -1.87 -13.23
C ILE A 91 -15.64 -3.03 -12.30
N LYS A 92 -16.58 -3.38 -11.44
CA LYS A 92 -16.43 -4.47 -10.47
C LYS A 92 -17.37 -5.61 -10.86
N ARG A 93 -17.01 -6.80 -10.37
CA ARG A 93 -17.86 -7.97 -10.49
C ARG A 93 -19.19 -7.77 -9.78
#